data_9aa80f8a53f346f6e83af0d4a11f666d
#
_entry.id   9aa80f8a53f346f6e83af0d4a11f666d
#
_cell.length_a   1.000
_cell.length_b   1.000
_cell.length_c   1.000
_cell.angle_alpha   90.00
_cell.angle_beta   90.00
_cell.angle_gamma   90.00
#
_symmetry.space_group_name_H-M   'P 1'
#
loop_
_entity.id
_entity.type
_entity.pdbx_description
1 polymer ?
#
loop_
_entity_poly.entity_id
_entity_poly.type
_entity_poly.pdbx_seq_one_letter_code
_entity_poly.pdbx_strand_id
1 'polypeptide(L)'
;MESAQARLEASEYDRQALQLSLQATLTQTWLSLRAIQTQLALLEDTAQAYERSLQMTQDRYRVGIVPATDVAQAQTQLKTAQAQAAELAGNRAVLDNALAVLVGELPANLRTTAATGLPAPPEVPLQLPAELLRRRPDVAAAERRMVAALRPAKPAPTTTTRM
;
A
#
# COMPACT_ATOMS: atom_id res chain seq x y z
N MET A 1 0.84 -42.10 -5.69
CA MET A 1 1.51 -41.05 -6.47
C MET A 1 0.59 -39.85 -6.78
N GLU A 2 -0.62 -40.07 -7.23
CA GLU A 2 -1.59 -38.97 -7.57
C GLU A 2 -1.91 -38.01 -6.41
N SER A 3 -2.08 -38.49 -5.16
CA SER A 3 -2.34 -37.62 -4.02
C SER A 3 -1.13 -36.75 -3.64
N ALA A 4 0.09 -37.25 -3.82
CA ALA A 4 1.31 -36.49 -3.59
C ALA A 4 1.49 -35.41 -4.65
N GLN A 5 1.18 -35.72 -5.89
CA GLN A 5 1.19 -34.77 -7.00
C GLN A 5 0.14 -33.67 -6.82
N ALA A 6 -1.09 -34.01 -6.41
CA ALA A 6 -2.13 -33.02 -6.14
C ALA A 6 -1.76 -32.07 -4.96
N ARG A 7 -1.03 -32.57 -3.96
CA ARG A 7 -0.50 -31.74 -2.87
C ARG A 7 0.60 -30.78 -3.36
N LEU A 8 1.45 -31.22 -4.24
CA LEU A 8 2.49 -30.39 -4.84
C LEU A 8 1.88 -29.29 -5.69
N GLU A 9 0.89 -29.62 -6.51
CA GLU A 9 0.15 -28.63 -7.31
C GLU A 9 -0.59 -27.64 -6.42
N ALA A 10 -1.21 -28.08 -5.32
CA ALA A 10 -1.84 -27.19 -4.34
C ALA A 10 -0.84 -26.21 -3.73
N SER A 11 0.36 -26.68 -3.36
CA SER A 11 1.43 -25.83 -2.81
C SER A 11 1.92 -24.78 -3.82
N GLU A 12 1.98 -25.13 -5.11
CA GLU A 12 2.35 -24.18 -6.17
C GLU A 12 1.28 -23.09 -6.33
N TYR A 13 0.00 -23.45 -6.28
CA TYR A 13 -1.08 -22.45 -6.30
C TYR A 13 -1.11 -21.59 -5.05
N ASP A 14 -0.76 -22.13 -3.87
CA ASP A 14 -0.60 -21.34 -2.63
C ASP A 14 0.51 -20.30 -2.78
N ARG A 15 1.63 -20.69 -3.37
CA ARG A 15 2.73 -19.76 -3.69
C ARG A 15 2.26 -18.62 -4.61
N GLN A 16 1.49 -18.96 -5.66
CA GLN A 16 0.93 -17.95 -6.58
C GLN A 16 -0.08 -17.04 -5.88
N ALA A 17 -0.93 -17.57 -4.99
CA ALA A 17 -1.86 -16.78 -4.19
C ALA A 17 -1.14 -15.80 -3.27
N LEU A 18 -0.07 -16.25 -2.60
CA LEU A 18 0.77 -15.40 -1.76
C LEU A 18 1.45 -14.29 -2.59
N GLN A 19 2.00 -14.64 -3.74
CA GLN A 19 2.62 -13.69 -4.65
C GLN A 19 1.63 -12.60 -5.09
N LEU A 20 0.41 -12.98 -5.48
CA LEU A 20 -0.64 -12.04 -5.85
C LEU A 20 -1.03 -11.12 -4.69
N SER A 21 -1.13 -11.66 -3.47
CA SER A 21 -1.40 -10.89 -2.26
C SER A 21 -0.31 -9.87 -1.96
N LEU A 22 0.97 -10.27 -2.07
CA LEU A 22 2.10 -9.37 -1.88
C LEU A 22 2.13 -8.25 -2.94
N GLN A 23 1.86 -8.58 -4.19
CA GLN A 23 1.77 -7.60 -5.28
C GLN A 23 0.64 -6.59 -5.04
N ALA A 24 -0.53 -7.06 -4.58
CA ALA A 24 -1.66 -6.20 -4.24
C ALA A 24 -1.31 -5.25 -3.08
N THR A 25 -0.69 -5.77 -2.01
CA THR A 25 -0.25 -4.97 -0.86
C THR A 25 0.81 -3.93 -1.28
N LEU A 26 1.77 -4.33 -2.11
CA LEU A 26 2.80 -3.43 -2.63
C LEU A 26 2.17 -2.28 -3.43
N THR A 27 1.24 -2.61 -4.34
CA THR A 27 0.55 -1.62 -5.16
C THR A 27 -0.27 -0.66 -4.31
N GLN A 28 -1.01 -1.17 -3.32
CA GLN A 28 -1.80 -0.35 -2.40
C GLN A 28 -0.92 0.59 -1.57
N THR A 29 0.18 0.07 -1.02
CA THR A 29 1.13 0.88 -0.23
C THR A 29 1.76 1.97 -1.10
N TRP A 30 2.15 1.64 -2.33
CA TRP A 30 2.72 2.60 -3.27
C TRP A 30 1.72 3.69 -3.68
N LEU A 31 0.46 3.33 -3.96
CA LEU A 31 -0.59 4.32 -4.28
C LEU A 31 -0.89 5.23 -3.08
N SER A 32 -0.92 4.67 -1.86
CA SER A 32 -1.09 5.45 -0.63
C SER A 32 0.06 6.43 -0.42
N LEU A 33 1.30 5.99 -0.66
CA LEU A 33 2.48 6.85 -0.61
C LEU A 33 2.37 8.01 -1.61
N ARG A 34 1.93 7.75 -2.85
CA ARG A 34 1.72 8.77 -3.87
C ARG A 34 0.65 9.79 -3.46
N ALA A 35 -0.44 9.33 -2.89
CA ALA A 35 -1.50 10.20 -2.39
C ALA A 35 -0.97 11.13 -1.28
N ILE A 36 -0.24 10.59 -0.32
CA ILE A 36 0.37 11.39 0.76
C ILE A 36 1.41 12.39 0.21
N GLN A 37 2.23 12.00 -0.76
CA GLN A 37 3.20 12.93 -1.38
C GLN A 37 2.50 14.12 -2.05
N THR A 38 1.38 13.88 -2.74
CA THR A 38 0.58 14.94 -3.37
C THR A 38 -0.08 15.86 -2.32
N GLN A 39 -0.61 15.28 -1.23
CA GLN A 39 -1.19 16.05 -0.14
C GLN A 39 -0.14 16.90 0.59
N LEU A 40 1.06 16.34 0.82
CA LEU A 40 2.16 17.04 1.47
C LEU A 40 2.59 18.26 0.66
N ALA A 41 2.77 18.12 -0.66
CA ALA A 41 3.09 19.24 -1.54
C ALA A 41 2.02 20.36 -1.46
N LEU A 42 0.73 19.98 -1.47
CA LEU A 42 -0.36 20.95 -1.34
C LEU A 42 -0.34 21.68 0.01
N LEU A 43 -0.03 20.96 1.11
CA LEU A 43 0.06 21.59 2.43
C LEU A 43 1.29 22.50 2.58
N GLU A 44 2.40 22.14 1.96
CA GLU A 44 3.60 22.99 1.89
C GLU A 44 3.30 24.30 1.15
N ASP A 45 2.63 24.23 0.00
CA ASP A 45 2.19 25.40 -0.75
C ASP A 45 1.19 26.26 0.06
N THR A 46 0.27 25.60 0.78
CA THR A 46 -0.71 26.25 1.66
C THR A 46 0.00 26.96 2.83
N ALA A 47 0.97 26.32 3.45
CA ALA A 47 1.76 26.92 4.52
C ALA A 47 2.52 28.16 4.04
N GLN A 48 3.11 28.13 2.85
CA GLN A 48 3.74 29.28 2.24
C GLN A 48 2.74 30.43 1.97
N ALA A 49 1.50 30.10 1.53
CA ALA A 49 0.47 31.12 1.34
C ALA A 49 0.06 31.76 2.67
N TYR A 50 -0.10 30.97 3.74
CA TYR A 50 -0.39 31.48 5.08
C TYR A 50 0.77 32.30 5.65
N GLU A 51 2.02 31.95 5.37
CA GLU A 51 3.18 32.73 5.77
C GLU A 51 3.17 34.12 5.15
N ARG A 52 2.90 34.21 3.85
CA ARG A 52 2.72 35.50 3.16
C ARG A 52 1.56 36.30 3.71
N SER A 53 0.43 35.66 4.00
CA SER A 53 -0.75 36.29 4.61
C SER A 53 -0.44 36.83 6.01
N LEU A 54 0.27 36.07 6.83
CA LEU A 54 0.71 36.49 8.17
C LEU A 54 1.59 37.74 8.06
N GLN A 55 2.54 37.75 7.15
CA GLN A 55 3.43 38.89 6.91
C GLN A 55 2.63 40.17 6.58
N MET A 56 1.69 40.08 5.62
CA MET A 56 0.82 41.20 5.27
C MET A 56 -0.02 41.68 6.45
N THR A 57 -0.54 40.78 7.26
CA THR A 57 -1.33 41.12 8.46
C THR A 57 -0.47 41.79 9.51
N GLN A 58 0.76 41.32 9.74
CA GLN A 58 1.72 41.96 10.63
C GLN A 58 2.08 43.38 10.20
N ASP A 59 2.26 43.61 8.89
CA ASP A 59 2.54 44.93 8.34
C ASP A 59 1.37 45.90 8.58
N ARG A 60 0.12 45.43 8.35
CA ARG A 60 -1.09 46.20 8.63
C ARG A 60 -1.27 46.51 10.13
N TYR A 61 -0.91 45.56 10.98
CA TYR A 61 -0.94 45.77 12.44
C TYR A 61 0.08 46.84 12.86
N ARG A 62 1.28 46.81 12.28
CA ARG A 62 2.36 47.76 12.59
C ARG A 62 1.97 49.23 12.31
N VAL A 63 1.10 49.42 11.28
CA VAL A 63 0.56 50.77 10.94
C VAL A 63 -0.83 51.03 11.57
N GLY A 64 -1.29 50.14 12.46
CA GLY A 64 -2.55 50.36 13.22
C GLY A 64 -3.86 50.10 12.46
N ILE A 65 -3.80 49.41 11.31
CA ILE A 65 -4.96 49.16 10.44
C ILE A 65 -5.81 47.97 10.99
N VAL A 66 -5.15 46.95 11.58
CA VAL A 66 -5.80 45.72 12.08
C VAL A 66 -5.43 45.50 13.54
N PRO A 67 -6.30 44.84 14.33
CA PRO A 67 -6.02 44.51 15.74
C PRO A 67 -5.02 43.32 15.85
N ALA A 68 -4.39 43.18 17.04
CA ALA A 68 -3.47 42.09 17.33
C ALA A 68 -4.13 40.69 17.24
N THR A 69 -5.44 40.61 17.43
CA THR A 69 -6.23 39.37 17.27
C THR A 69 -6.12 38.78 15.87
N ASP A 70 -6.07 39.63 14.83
CA ASP A 70 -5.97 39.19 13.44
C ASP A 70 -4.59 38.58 13.17
N VAL A 71 -3.54 39.14 13.76
CA VAL A 71 -2.17 38.57 13.69
C VAL A 71 -2.13 37.22 14.38
N ALA A 72 -2.72 37.09 15.58
CA ALA A 72 -2.77 35.83 16.30
C ALA A 72 -3.55 34.75 15.53
N GLN A 73 -4.65 35.14 14.87
CA GLN A 73 -5.43 34.22 14.03
C GLN A 73 -4.63 33.76 12.81
N ALA A 74 -3.98 34.67 12.08
CA ALA A 74 -3.15 34.31 10.94
C ALA A 74 -1.97 33.41 11.34
N GLN A 75 -1.36 33.66 12.51
CA GLN A 75 -0.32 32.82 13.07
C GLN A 75 -0.82 31.42 13.42
N THR A 76 -2.03 31.31 13.98
CA THR A 76 -2.66 30.02 14.28
C THR A 76 -2.91 29.21 13.00
N GLN A 77 -3.42 29.85 11.95
CA GLN A 77 -3.63 29.20 10.65
C GLN A 77 -2.32 28.62 10.07
N LEU A 78 -1.25 29.42 10.08
CA LEU A 78 0.08 28.96 9.62
C LEU A 78 0.56 27.79 10.47
N LYS A 79 0.49 27.87 11.79
CA LYS A 79 0.94 26.79 12.69
C LYS A 79 0.13 25.53 12.53
N THR A 80 -1.18 25.62 12.28
CA THR A 80 -2.03 24.47 11.99
C THR A 80 -1.62 23.78 10.69
N ALA A 81 -1.39 24.54 9.61
CA ALA A 81 -0.94 23.96 8.34
C ALA A 81 0.45 23.30 8.47
N GLN A 82 1.38 23.92 9.19
CA GLN A 82 2.69 23.36 9.46
C GLN A 82 2.61 22.06 10.29
N ALA A 83 1.74 21.99 11.29
CA ALA A 83 1.53 20.78 12.08
C ALA A 83 0.96 19.64 11.24
N GLN A 84 -0.04 19.92 10.39
CA GLN A 84 -0.58 18.92 9.45
C GLN A 84 0.45 18.43 8.45
N ALA A 85 1.30 19.30 7.93
CA ALA A 85 2.40 18.91 7.04
C ALA A 85 3.41 18.00 7.76
N ALA A 86 3.76 18.30 9.01
CA ALA A 86 4.66 17.47 9.80
C ALA A 86 4.07 16.08 10.11
N GLU A 87 2.77 16.00 10.41
CA GLU A 87 2.07 14.73 10.59
C GLU A 87 2.08 13.88 9.31
N LEU A 88 1.76 14.48 8.17
CA LEU A 88 1.81 13.78 6.88
C LEU A 88 3.22 13.34 6.49
N ALA A 89 4.25 14.13 6.83
CA ALA A 89 5.64 13.74 6.62
C ALA A 89 6.00 12.49 7.46
N GLY A 90 5.50 12.40 8.69
CA GLY A 90 5.61 11.20 9.52
C GLY A 90 4.93 9.98 8.90
N ASN A 91 3.69 10.14 8.44
CA ASN A 91 2.93 9.07 7.77
C ASN A 91 3.60 8.61 6.47
N ARG A 92 4.18 9.54 5.70
CA ARG A 92 4.99 9.24 4.53
C ARG A 92 6.17 8.33 4.90
N ALA A 93 6.93 8.67 5.93
CA ALA A 93 8.09 7.88 6.37
C ALA A 93 7.68 6.44 6.75
N VAL A 94 6.53 6.25 7.39
CA VAL A 94 5.99 4.92 7.71
C VAL A 94 5.71 4.11 6.43
N LEU A 95 5.11 4.73 5.40
CA LEU A 95 4.83 4.05 4.13
C LEU A 95 6.11 3.77 3.33
N ASP A 96 7.10 4.68 3.34
CA ASP A 96 8.40 4.46 2.72
C ASP A 96 9.08 3.23 3.36
N ASN A 97 9.06 3.11 4.69
CA ASN A 97 9.60 1.94 5.40
C ASN A 97 8.82 0.65 5.09
N ALA A 98 7.49 0.70 5.05
CA ALA A 98 6.66 -0.45 4.69
C ALA A 98 6.95 -0.93 3.27
N LEU A 99 7.13 -0.01 2.33
CA LEU A 99 7.50 -0.31 0.94
C LEU A 99 8.87 -0.99 0.87
N ALA A 100 9.87 -0.49 1.62
CA ALA A 100 11.21 -1.08 1.68
C ALA A 100 11.17 -2.53 2.18
N VAL A 101 10.40 -2.82 3.22
CA VAL A 101 10.20 -4.17 3.75
C VAL A 101 9.56 -5.09 2.71
N LEU A 102 8.53 -4.61 1.99
CA LEU A 102 7.85 -5.42 0.96
C LEU A 102 8.76 -5.75 -0.24
N VAL A 103 9.70 -4.87 -0.57
CA VAL A 103 10.68 -5.08 -1.64
C VAL A 103 11.90 -5.88 -1.15
N GLY A 104 12.09 -6.01 0.17
CA GLY A 104 13.24 -6.70 0.77
C GLY A 104 14.51 -5.84 0.82
N GLU A 105 14.36 -4.51 0.72
CA GLU A 105 15.47 -3.56 0.75
C GLU A 105 15.56 -2.83 2.10
N LEU A 106 16.74 -2.33 2.41
CA LEU A 106 16.89 -1.45 3.56
C LEU A 106 16.23 -0.09 3.28
N PRO A 107 15.49 0.49 4.24
CA PRO A 107 14.84 1.80 4.04
C PRO A 107 15.78 2.90 3.60
N ALA A 108 17.04 2.86 4.02
CA ALA A 108 18.08 3.81 3.62
C ALA A 108 18.45 3.74 2.12
N ASN A 109 18.25 2.59 1.49
CA ASN A 109 18.57 2.36 0.08
C ASN A 109 17.40 2.67 -0.86
N LEU A 110 16.16 2.59 -0.35
CA LEU A 110 14.97 2.84 -1.14
C LEU A 110 14.75 4.34 -1.29
N ARG A 111 15.04 4.88 -2.49
CA ARG A 111 14.70 6.26 -2.83
C ARG A 111 13.42 6.28 -3.65
N THR A 112 12.32 6.63 -3.02
CA THR A 112 11.08 6.87 -3.75
C THR A 112 11.13 8.26 -4.37
N THR A 113 11.15 8.31 -5.71
CA THR A 113 11.14 9.59 -6.43
C THR A 113 9.81 10.30 -6.18
N ALA A 114 9.89 11.56 -5.75
CA ALA A 114 8.69 12.40 -5.70
C ALA A 114 8.16 12.57 -7.13
N ALA A 115 6.98 12.03 -7.40
CA ALA A 115 6.28 12.28 -8.65
C ALA A 115 4.92 12.89 -8.33
N THR A 116 4.59 13.92 -9.05
CA THR A 116 3.31 14.62 -8.96
C THR A 116 2.20 13.79 -9.60
N GLY A 117 1.17 13.49 -8.81
CA GLY A 117 -0.06 12.86 -9.28
C GLY A 117 -0.10 11.34 -9.18
N LEU A 118 -1.32 10.84 -9.22
CA LEU A 118 -1.63 9.41 -9.31
C LEU A 118 -1.63 8.97 -10.78
N PRO A 119 -1.17 7.75 -11.10
CA PRO A 119 -1.28 7.21 -12.44
C PRO A 119 -2.75 7.04 -12.83
N ALA A 120 -3.05 7.15 -14.13
CA ALA A 120 -4.36 6.82 -14.63
C ALA A 120 -4.68 5.33 -14.32
N PRO A 121 -5.92 5.01 -13.90
CA PRO A 121 -6.29 3.62 -13.69
C PRO A 121 -6.19 2.85 -15.01
N PRO A 122 -5.68 1.61 -14.99
CA PRO A 122 -5.65 0.75 -16.18
C PRO A 122 -7.08 0.41 -16.62
N GLU A 123 -7.28 0.26 -17.92
CA GLU A 123 -8.54 -0.27 -18.44
C GLU A 123 -8.71 -1.73 -18.00
N VAL A 124 -9.78 -2.01 -17.29
CA VAL A 124 -10.10 -3.37 -16.84
C VAL A 124 -11.02 -4.01 -17.90
N PRO A 125 -10.57 -5.08 -18.59
CA PRO A 125 -11.40 -5.76 -19.55
C PRO A 125 -12.62 -6.39 -18.86
N LEU A 126 -13.81 -6.19 -19.45
CA LEU A 126 -15.03 -6.82 -18.98
C LEU A 126 -14.95 -8.33 -19.23
N GLN A 127 -14.79 -9.11 -18.17
CA GLN A 127 -14.76 -10.58 -18.21
C GLN A 127 -15.94 -11.14 -17.42
N LEU A 128 -16.41 -12.32 -17.85
CA LEU A 128 -17.47 -13.04 -17.12
C LEU A 128 -16.98 -13.41 -15.71
N PRO A 129 -17.80 -13.21 -14.66
CA PRO A 129 -17.43 -13.52 -13.28
C PRO A 129 -16.89 -14.94 -13.06
N ALA A 130 -17.44 -15.92 -13.80
CA ALA A 130 -17.02 -17.32 -13.74
C ALA A 130 -15.58 -17.53 -14.26
N GLU A 131 -15.15 -16.78 -15.25
CA GLU A 131 -13.75 -16.86 -15.75
C GLU A 131 -12.76 -16.23 -14.76
N LEU A 132 -13.16 -15.16 -14.08
CA LEU A 132 -12.33 -14.54 -13.04
C LEU A 132 -12.12 -15.49 -11.86
N LEU A 133 -13.15 -16.25 -11.46
CA LEU A 133 -13.04 -17.25 -10.40
C LEU A 133 -12.05 -18.37 -10.77
N ARG A 134 -12.06 -18.85 -12.02
CA ARG A 134 -11.12 -19.88 -12.49
C ARG A 134 -9.66 -19.43 -12.50
N ARG A 135 -9.41 -18.14 -12.61
CA ARG A 135 -8.05 -17.57 -12.60
C ARG A 135 -7.51 -17.37 -11.20
N ARG A 136 -8.33 -17.51 -10.16
CA ARG A 136 -7.90 -17.31 -8.77
C ARG A 136 -7.06 -18.51 -8.30
N PRO A 137 -5.81 -18.28 -7.89
CA PRO A 137 -4.94 -19.38 -7.45
C PRO A 137 -5.38 -20.01 -6.13
N ASP A 138 -6.04 -19.26 -5.22
CA ASP A 138 -6.60 -19.78 -3.97
C ASP A 138 -7.73 -20.81 -4.21
N VAL A 139 -8.58 -20.56 -5.22
CA VAL A 139 -9.63 -21.51 -5.65
C VAL A 139 -8.99 -22.77 -6.24
N ALA A 140 -8.01 -22.62 -7.14
CA ALA A 140 -7.28 -23.75 -7.72
C ALA A 140 -6.55 -24.59 -6.65
N ALA A 141 -5.95 -23.95 -5.64
CA ALA A 141 -5.32 -24.65 -4.52
C ALA A 141 -6.34 -25.49 -3.72
N ALA A 142 -7.52 -24.92 -3.45
CA ALA A 142 -8.59 -25.63 -2.73
C ALA A 142 -9.11 -26.85 -3.51
N GLU A 143 -9.30 -26.71 -4.82
CA GLU A 143 -9.68 -27.83 -5.70
C GLU A 143 -8.65 -28.96 -5.67
N ARG A 144 -7.34 -28.63 -5.74
CA ARG A 144 -6.26 -29.63 -5.67
C ARG A 144 -6.18 -30.32 -4.30
N ARG A 145 -6.42 -29.59 -3.22
CA ARG A 145 -6.52 -30.19 -1.88
C ARG A 145 -7.70 -31.17 -1.77
N MET A 146 -8.83 -30.84 -2.36
CA MET A 146 -9.98 -31.75 -2.42
C MET A 146 -9.64 -33.03 -3.18
N VAL A 147 -8.98 -32.92 -4.33
CA VAL A 147 -8.52 -34.08 -5.11
C VAL A 147 -7.54 -34.95 -4.30
N ALA A 148 -6.60 -34.31 -3.58
CA ALA A 148 -5.65 -35.02 -2.72
C ALA A 148 -6.32 -35.78 -1.58
N ALA A 149 -7.41 -35.24 -1.02
CA ALA A 149 -8.17 -35.86 0.05
C ALA A 149 -9.06 -37.03 -0.43
N LEU A 150 -9.65 -36.89 -1.61
CA LEU A 150 -10.52 -37.93 -2.22
C LEU A 150 -9.75 -39.15 -2.72
N ARG A 151 -8.44 -39.01 -2.97
CA ARG A 151 -7.55 -40.09 -3.45
C ARG A 151 -6.42 -40.34 -2.44
N PRO A 152 -6.71 -40.97 -1.27
CA PRO A 152 -5.67 -41.28 -0.29
C PRO A 152 -4.63 -42.23 -0.94
N ALA A 153 -3.36 -42.05 -0.55
CA ALA A 153 -2.29 -42.90 -1.05
C ALA A 153 -2.63 -44.36 -0.78
N LYS A 154 -2.64 -45.18 -1.85
CA LYS A 154 -2.79 -46.63 -1.71
C LYS A 154 -1.71 -47.11 -0.73
N PRO A 155 -2.04 -47.85 0.36
CA PRO A 155 -1.03 -48.36 1.28
C PRO A 155 -0.02 -49.20 0.51
N ALA A 156 1.27 -49.00 0.84
CA ALA A 156 2.33 -49.81 0.26
C ALA A 156 2.03 -51.29 0.52
N PRO A 157 2.29 -52.21 -0.46
CA PRO A 157 2.09 -53.61 -0.24
C PRO A 157 2.98 -54.04 0.96
N THR A 158 2.36 -54.54 2.00
CA THR A 158 3.06 -55.18 3.12
C THR A 158 3.78 -56.38 2.57
N THR A 159 5.10 -56.29 2.42
CA THR A 159 5.96 -57.43 2.08
C THR A 159 5.94 -58.36 3.29
N THR A 160 5.05 -59.37 3.30
CA THR A 160 5.05 -60.44 4.28
C THR A 160 6.28 -61.28 3.96
N THR A 161 7.38 -61.06 4.70
CA THR A 161 8.52 -61.98 4.71
C THR A 161 8.06 -63.26 5.38
N ARG A 162 7.77 -64.32 4.59
CA ARG A 162 7.67 -65.68 5.11
C ARG A 162 9.05 -66.13 5.57
N MET A 163 9.19 -66.42 6.87
CA MET A 163 10.22 -67.30 7.40
C MET A 163 9.91 -68.75 7.01
#